data_8e4f451669926b69d644dc5b43b84198
#
_entry.id   8e4f451669926b69d644dc5b43b84198
#
_cell.length_a   1.000
_cell.length_b   1.000
_cell.length_c   1.000
_cell.angle_alpha   90.00
_cell.angle_beta   90.00
_cell.angle_gamma   90.00
#
_symmetry.space_group_name_H-M   'P 1'
#
loop_
_entity.id
_entity.type
_entity.pdbx_description
1 polymer ?
#
loop_
_entity_poly.entity_id
_entity_poly.type
_entity_poly.pdbx_seq_one_letter_code
_entity_poly.pdbx_strand_id
1 'polypeptide(L)'
;MYAQEITRRHRTAFVIMLDRSASMQGRVRFGRMMMTKAEAVAFTANALISELVDRSRRTDGVRNYYDVAVVGYGNDGVAMLLDEAGWLSVDALARREPRMSRISVETLMPDGTAAMVEHSRARWVEPHAEGTTPMYEAMLRVRDMVAEWCDKMENRESFPPIVINITDGEPSDCNDRELLDICSQVRGISTQDGNVLLLNIHITASDTLPSVVFPMADELISAGRSARVLAECSSIMPDAFAEAIHDLKGAGAVPPYYGMGYNATVAELLSIINIGSRSITRMA
;
A
#
# COMPACT_ATOMS: atom_id res chain seq x y z
N MET A 1 2.99 22.10 -2.46
CA MET A 1 3.03 20.74 -3.00
C MET A 1 2.32 19.81 -2.04
N TYR A 2 1.63 18.81 -2.56
CA TYR A 2 0.77 17.87 -1.82
C TYR A 2 -0.36 18.56 -1.04
N ALA A 3 -0.95 19.58 -1.65
CA ALA A 3 -2.01 20.39 -1.08
C ALA A 3 -3.34 20.25 -1.83
N GLN A 4 -3.33 19.61 -3.01
CA GLN A 4 -4.51 19.43 -3.84
C GLN A 4 -5.52 18.53 -3.14
N GLU A 5 -6.75 19.03 -2.96
CA GLU A 5 -7.84 18.21 -2.44
C GLU A 5 -8.28 17.18 -3.46
N ILE A 6 -8.49 15.94 -2.98
CA ILE A 6 -9.00 14.85 -3.82
C ILE A 6 -10.50 15.01 -3.99
N THR A 7 -10.92 15.25 -5.22
CA THR A 7 -12.30 15.50 -5.62
C THR A 7 -12.66 14.68 -6.85
N ARG A 8 -13.88 14.78 -7.37
CA ARG A 8 -14.26 14.16 -8.65
C ARG A 8 -13.49 14.72 -9.85
N ARG A 9 -13.04 15.99 -9.77
CA ARG A 9 -12.25 16.65 -10.83
C ARG A 9 -10.78 16.39 -10.69
N HIS A 10 -10.29 16.36 -9.47
CA HIS A 10 -8.90 16.13 -9.12
C HIS A 10 -8.82 14.80 -8.36
N ARG A 11 -8.95 13.71 -9.12
CA ARG A 11 -8.82 12.34 -8.58
C ARG A 11 -7.36 12.07 -8.25
N THR A 12 -7.10 11.03 -7.47
CA THR A 12 -5.76 10.46 -7.40
C THR A 12 -5.78 8.99 -7.79
N ALA A 13 -4.61 8.42 -7.99
CA ALA A 13 -4.47 7.01 -8.32
C ALA A 13 -3.80 6.24 -7.18
N PHE A 14 -4.25 5.02 -6.95
CA PHE A 14 -3.59 4.05 -6.08
C PHE A 14 -3.15 2.84 -6.90
N VAL A 15 -1.86 2.52 -6.84
CA VAL A 15 -1.31 1.27 -7.35
C VAL A 15 -0.90 0.42 -6.16
N ILE A 16 -1.48 -0.76 -6.02
CA ILE A 16 -1.12 -1.73 -4.98
C ILE A 16 -0.36 -2.86 -5.67
N MET A 17 0.94 -2.98 -5.37
CA MET A 17 1.81 -4.03 -5.88
C MET A 17 1.89 -5.15 -4.86
N LEU A 18 1.71 -6.38 -5.29
CA LEU A 18 1.65 -7.56 -4.42
C LEU A 18 2.69 -8.60 -4.84
N ASP A 19 3.60 -8.87 -3.95
CA ASP A 19 4.51 -10.00 -4.09
C ASP A 19 3.72 -11.32 -3.99
N ARG A 20 3.86 -12.15 -5.00
CA ARG A 20 3.21 -13.45 -5.12
C ARG A 20 4.23 -14.57 -5.33
N SER A 21 5.49 -14.33 -4.98
CA SER A 21 6.59 -15.28 -5.09
C SER A 21 6.47 -16.45 -4.10
N ALA A 22 7.24 -17.52 -4.32
CA ALA A 22 7.20 -18.73 -3.48
C ALA A 22 7.54 -18.46 -2.02
N SER A 23 8.36 -17.45 -1.69
CA SER A 23 8.69 -17.06 -0.31
C SER A 23 7.46 -16.62 0.49
N MET A 24 6.40 -16.19 -0.21
CA MET A 24 5.12 -15.78 0.39
C MET A 24 4.31 -16.96 0.97
N GLN A 25 4.75 -18.24 0.76
CA GLN A 25 4.23 -19.41 1.47
C GLN A 25 4.64 -19.43 2.95
N GLY A 26 5.70 -18.70 3.32
CA GLY A 26 6.17 -18.60 4.70
C GLY A 26 5.07 -18.12 5.64
N ARG A 27 5.06 -18.64 6.88
CA ARG A 27 4.07 -18.26 7.90
C ARG A 27 4.55 -17.08 8.70
N VAL A 28 3.61 -16.19 9.01
CA VAL A 28 3.83 -14.99 9.83
C VAL A 28 2.73 -14.90 10.88
N ARG A 29 3.06 -14.26 11.99
CA ARG A 29 2.06 -13.76 12.92
C ARG A 29 1.54 -12.41 12.41
N PHE A 30 0.28 -12.36 12.06
CA PHE A 30 -0.37 -11.15 11.58
C PHE A 30 -1.46 -10.74 12.57
N GLY A 31 -1.16 -9.78 13.43
CA GLY A 31 -1.96 -9.50 14.61
C GLY A 31 -1.95 -10.69 15.57
N ARG A 32 -3.14 -11.27 15.83
CA ARG A 32 -3.29 -12.48 16.69
C ARG A 32 -3.38 -13.78 15.90
N MET A 33 -3.36 -13.72 14.58
CA MET A 33 -3.52 -14.90 13.70
C MET A 33 -2.19 -15.35 13.14
N MET A 34 -2.04 -16.67 12.97
CA MET A 34 -0.96 -17.28 12.20
C MET A 34 -1.48 -17.58 10.80
N MET A 35 -0.89 -16.97 9.79
CA MET A 35 -1.26 -17.16 8.39
C MET A 35 -0.02 -17.18 7.48
N THR A 36 -0.18 -17.48 6.21
CA THR A 36 0.90 -17.30 5.23
C THR A 36 1.11 -15.82 4.93
N LYS A 37 2.31 -15.45 4.49
CA LYS A 37 2.58 -14.07 4.04
C LYS A 37 1.64 -13.69 2.88
N ALA A 38 1.37 -14.62 1.95
CA ALA A 38 0.41 -14.41 0.86
C ALA A 38 -1.00 -14.08 1.36
N GLU A 39 -1.47 -14.77 2.41
CA GLU A 39 -2.75 -14.45 3.05
C GLU A 39 -2.72 -13.08 3.70
N ALA A 40 -1.63 -12.71 4.38
CA ALA A 40 -1.45 -11.40 5.00
C ALA A 40 -1.43 -10.28 3.96
N VAL A 41 -0.74 -10.48 2.83
CA VAL A 41 -0.69 -9.54 1.70
C VAL A 41 -2.07 -9.35 1.07
N ALA A 42 -2.75 -10.46 0.73
CA ALA A 42 -4.09 -10.39 0.16
C ALA A 42 -5.09 -9.74 1.14
N PHE A 43 -5.00 -10.06 2.43
CA PHE A 43 -5.81 -9.43 3.46
C PHE A 43 -5.59 -7.92 3.52
N THR A 44 -4.33 -7.48 3.51
CA THR A 44 -3.95 -6.07 3.51
C THR A 44 -4.48 -5.36 2.26
N ALA A 45 -4.23 -5.91 1.07
CA ALA A 45 -4.72 -5.33 -0.19
C ALA A 45 -6.25 -5.18 -0.19
N ASN A 46 -6.98 -6.22 0.24
CA ASN A 46 -8.44 -6.18 0.32
C ASN A 46 -8.94 -5.13 1.35
N ALA A 47 -8.23 -4.96 2.48
CA ALA A 47 -8.54 -3.92 3.46
C ALA A 47 -8.32 -2.52 2.89
N LEU A 48 -7.22 -2.30 2.15
CA LEU A 48 -6.92 -1.05 1.49
C LEU A 48 -7.98 -0.68 0.43
N ILE A 49 -8.36 -1.64 -0.41
CA ILE A 49 -9.40 -1.46 -1.42
C ILE A 49 -10.74 -1.13 -0.75
N SER A 50 -11.12 -1.86 0.31
CA SER A 50 -12.33 -1.58 1.08
C SER A 50 -12.34 -0.16 1.63
N GLU A 51 -11.23 0.28 2.22
CA GLU A 51 -11.08 1.64 2.76
C GLU A 51 -11.25 2.72 1.67
N LEU A 52 -10.67 2.53 0.48
CA LEU A 52 -10.85 3.46 -0.64
C LEU A 52 -12.32 3.54 -1.09
N VAL A 53 -13.01 2.39 -1.15
CA VAL A 53 -14.44 2.33 -1.47
C VAL A 53 -15.26 3.05 -0.39
N ASP A 54 -15.02 2.76 0.89
CA ASP A 54 -15.79 3.30 2.00
C ASP A 54 -15.59 4.82 2.14
N ARG A 55 -14.38 5.33 1.94
CA ARG A 55 -14.10 6.77 1.88
C ARG A 55 -14.79 7.50 0.74
N SER A 56 -15.04 6.77 -0.34
CA SER A 56 -15.73 7.30 -1.52
C SER A 56 -17.25 7.27 -1.39
N ARG A 57 -17.77 6.59 -0.36
CA ARG A 57 -19.20 6.41 -0.12
C ARG A 57 -19.83 7.71 0.39
N ARG A 58 -20.94 8.10 -0.21
CA ARG A 58 -21.78 9.22 0.21
C ARG A 58 -23.25 8.79 0.19
N THR A 59 -24.15 9.66 0.63
CA THR A 59 -25.59 9.41 0.65
C THR A 59 -26.19 9.13 -0.73
N ASP A 60 -25.56 9.66 -1.79
CA ASP A 60 -25.94 9.51 -3.19
C ASP A 60 -25.20 8.39 -3.94
N GLY A 61 -24.38 7.60 -3.25
CA GLY A 61 -23.59 6.49 -3.82
C GLY A 61 -22.10 6.63 -3.62
N VAL A 62 -21.33 5.86 -4.40
CA VAL A 62 -19.85 5.91 -4.38
C VAL A 62 -19.37 6.92 -5.41
N ARG A 63 -18.60 7.91 -4.96
CA ARG A 63 -18.03 8.96 -5.80
C ARG A 63 -16.67 8.54 -6.33
N ASN A 64 -16.40 8.85 -7.59
CA ASN A 64 -15.12 8.53 -8.22
C ASN A 64 -14.01 9.51 -7.79
N TYR A 65 -13.40 9.23 -6.65
CA TYR A 65 -12.25 9.95 -6.12
C TYR A 65 -10.91 9.30 -6.45
N TYR A 66 -10.93 8.01 -6.80
CA TYR A 66 -9.73 7.21 -7.00
C TYR A 66 -9.81 6.37 -8.26
N ASP A 67 -8.69 6.29 -8.96
CA ASP A 67 -8.40 5.24 -9.92
C ASP A 67 -7.49 4.21 -9.21
N VAL A 68 -7.86 2.94 -9.25
CA VAL A 68 -7.19 1.87 -8.50
C VAL A 68 -6.65 0.84 -9.46
N ALA A 69 -5.41 0.43 -9.26
CA ALA A 69 -4.81 -0.71 -9.94
C ALA A 69 -4.19 -1.66 -8.92
N VAL A 70 -4.26 -2.97 -9.18
CA VAL A 70 -3.55 -3.97 -8.38
C VAL A 70 -2.67 -4.79 -9.30
N VAL A 71 -1.38 -4.76 -9.03
CA VAL A 71 -0.34 -5.43 -9.81
C VAL A 71 0.21 -6.58 -8.98
N GLY A 72 0.03 -7.81 -9.43
CA GLY A 72 0.67 -8.98 -8.83
C GLY A 72 1.94 -9.34 -9.59
N TYR A 73 3.00 -9.75 -8.89
CA TYR A 73 4.22 -10.25 -9.51
C TYR A 73 4.70 -11.55 -8.84
N GLY A 74 5.05 -12.53 -9.67
CA GLY A 74 5.38 -13.89 -9.22
C GLY A 74 5.72 -14.81 -10.40
N ASN A 75 5.38 -16.10 -10.27
CA ASN A 75 5.72 -17.12 -11.28
C ASN A 75 5.26 -16.79 -12.71
N ASP A 76 4.07 -16.20 -12.83
CA ASP A 76 3.49 -15.84 -14.13
C ASP A 76 3.96 -14.46 -14.63
N GLY A 77 5.06 -13.93 -14.05
CA GLY A 77 5.53 -12.57 -14.33
C GLY A 77 4.66 -11.52 -13.65
N VAL A 78 4.31 -10.47 -14.39
CA VAL A 78 3.54 -9.33 -13.89
C VAL A 78 2.11 -9.36 -14.44
N ALA A 79 1.12 -9.39 -13.55
CA ALA A 79 -0.30 -9.49 -13.91
C ALA A 79 -1.13 -8.38 -13.25
N MET A 80 -2.13 -7.88 -13.98
CA MET A 80 -3.17 -7.00 -13.42
C MET A 80 -4.24 -7.85 -12.73
N LEU A 81 -4.53 -7.59 -11.45
CA LEU A 81 -5.39 -8.47 -10.65
C LEU A 81 -6.85 -8.01 -10.54
N LEU A 82 -7.14 -6.75 -10.81
CA LEU A 82 -8.52 -6.23 -10.78
C LEU A 82 -9.13 -6.13 -12.17
N ASP A 83 -8.36 -5.65 -13.12
CA ASP A 83 -8.81 -5.40 -14.49
C ASP A 83 -7.64 -5.47 -15.45
N GLU A 84 -7.78 -6.16 -16.58
CA GLU A 84 -6.72 -6.32 -17.60
C GLU A 84 -6.30 -4.97 -18.22
N ALA A 85 -7.21 -3.99 -18.28
CA ALA A 85 -6.90 -2.64 -18.74
C ALA A 85 -6.04 -1.83 -17.76
N GLY A 86 -5.83 -2.35 -16.55
CA GLY A 86 -4.96 -1.77 -15.51
C GLY A 86 -5.71 -0.93 -14.50
N TRP A 87 -6.38 0.13 -14.93
CA TRP A 87 -7.06 1.05 -14.04
C TRP A 87 -8.56 0.76 -13.92
N LEU A 88 -9.05 0.79 -12.69
CA LEU A 88 -10.46 0.70 -12.37
C LEU A 88 -10.86 1.86 -11.46
N SER A 89 -11.87 2.63 -11.85
CA SER A 89 -12.38 3.69 -10.98
C SER A 89 -13.04 3.10 -9.74
N VAL A 90 -12.92 3.79 -8.59
CA VAL A 90 -13.43 3.27 -7.31
C VAL A 90 -14.94 3.06 -7.31
N ASP A 91 -15.70 3.83 -8.08
CA ASP A 91 -17.13 3.64 -8.25
C ASP A 91 -17.46 2.41 -9.12
N ALA A 92 -16.64 2.12 -10.15
CA ALA A 92 -16.75 0.89 -10.92
C ALA A 92 -16.36 -0.34 -10.07
N LEU A 93 -15.32 -0.20 -9.24
CA LEU A 93 -14.91 -1.22 -8.29
C LEU A 93 -16.01 -1.53 -7.27
N ALA A 94 -16.68 -0.50 -6.74
CA ALA A 94 -17.78 -0.67 -5.79
C ALA A 94 -19.03 -1.34 -6.40
N ARG A 95 -19.21 -1.24 -7.74
CA ARG A 95 -20.28 -1.96 -8.46
C ARG A 95 -19.96 -3.43 -8.73
N ARG A 96 -18.67 -3.81 -8.68
CA ARG A 96 -18.30 -5.23 -8.75
C ARG A 96 -18.63 -5.85 -7.40
N GLU A 97 -19.46 -6.86 -7.38
CA GLU A 97 -19.76 -7.63 -6.17
C GLU A 97 -18.52 -8.46 -5.80
N PRO A 98 -17.77 -8.07 -4.75
CA PRO A 98 -16.61 -8.85 -4.33
C PRO A 98 -17.09 -10.17 -3.72
N ARG A 99 -16.28 -11.20 -3.84
CA ARG A 99 -16.51 -12.40 -3.04
C ARG A 99 -16.43 -12.01 -1.56
N MET A 100 -17.37 -12.50 -0.75
CA MET A 100 -17.34 -12.27 0.68
C MET A 100 -16.62 -13.44 1.36
N SER A 101 -15.60 -13.13 2.13
CA SER A 101 -14.92 -14.11 3.00
C SER A 101 -15.33 -13.87 4.44
N ARG A 102 -15.58 -14.97 5.17
CA ARG A 102 -15.77 -14.92 6.62
C ARG A 102 -14.43 -15.14 7.30
N ILE A 103 -14.06 -14.24 8.18
CA ILE A 103 -12.90 -14.37 9.04
C ILE A 103 -13.36 -14.33 10.48
N SER A 104 -12.87 -15.29 11.26
CA SER A 104 -13.11 -15.29 12.71
C SER A 104 -12.00 -14.51 13.40
N VAL A 105 -12.35 -13.45 14.07
CA VAL A 105 -11.40 -12.59 14.80
C VAL A 105 -11.73 -12.66 16.28
N GLU A 106 -10.73 -12.95 17.11
CA GLU A 106 -10.88 -12.87 18.55
C GLU A 106 -11.06 -11.39 18.94
N THR A 107 -12.23 -11.08 19.48
CA THR A 107 -12.62 -9.73 19.88
C THR A 107 -12.83 -9.69 21.38
N LEU A 108 -12.25 -8.67 22.04
CA LEU A 108 -12.52 -8.42 23.45
C LEU A 108 -13.93 -7.82 23.58
N MET A 109 -14.79 -8.53 24.27
CA MET A 109 -16.16 -8.10 24.51
C MET A 109 -16.20 -7.01 25.61
N PRO A 110 -17.26 -6.20 25.72
CA PRO A 110 -17.37 -5.16 26.73
C PRO A 110 -17.27 -5.66 28.18
N ASP A 111 -17.56 -6.93 28.41
CA ASP A 111 -17.44 -7.60 29.71
C ASP A 111 -16.02 -8.12 30.03
N GLY A 112 -15.05 -7.86 29.13
CA GLY A 112 -13.66 -8.31 29.27
C GLY A 112 -13.40 -9.74 28.82
N THR A 113 -14.40 -10.48 28.33
CA THR A 113 -14.21 -11.82 27.78
C THR A 113 -13.73 -11.76 26.33
N ALA A 114 -12.92 -12.74 25.92
CA ALA A 114 -12.53 -12.88 24.52
C ALA A 114 -13.52 -13.81 23.80
N ALA A 115 -14.09 -13.36 22.70
CA ALA A 115 -14.99 -14.13 21.86
C ALA A 115 -14.51 -14.14 20.40
N MET A 116 -14.70 -15.28 19.73
CA MET A 116 -14.48 -15.36 18.29
C MET A 116 -15.69 -14.76 17.56
N VAL A 117 -15.49 -13.63 16.91
CA VAL A 117 -16.54 -12.94 16.14
C VAL A 117 -16.27 -13.14 14.66
N GLU A 118 -17.27 -13.61 13.94
CA GLU A 118 -17.20 -13.71 12.47
C GLU A 118 -17.42 -12.33 11.83
N HIS A 119 -16.43 -11.89 11.07
CA HIS A 119 -16.54 -10.71 10.23
C HIS A 119 -16.61 -11.12 8.77
N SER A 120 -17.59 -10.57 8.03
CA SER A 120 -17.66 -10.68 6.59
C SER A 120 -16.83 -9.58 5.95
N ARG A 121 -15.86 -9.93 5.09
CA ARG A 121 -15.02 -8.96 4.39
C ARG A 121 -15.06 -9.17 2.89
N ALA A 122 -15.05 -8.07 2.18
CA ALA A 122 -14.94 -8.06 0.74
C ALA A 122 -13.56 -8.58 0.29
N ARG A 123 -13.54 -9.38 -0.78
CA ARG A 123 -12.35 -10.04 -1.30
C ARG A 123 -12.27 -9.85 -2.81
N TRP A 124 -11.42 -8.93 -3.23
CA TRP A 124 -11.11 -8.66 -4.64
C TRP A 124 -9.87 -9.41 -5.11
N VAL A 125 -8.93 -9.66 -4.19
CA VAL A 125 -7.64 -10.31 -4.46
C VAL A 125 -7.53 -11.61 -3.67
N GLU A 126 -7.12 -12.67 -4.36
CA GLU A 126 -6.86 -13.99 -3.76
C GLU A 126 -5.39 -14.13 -3.33
N PRO A 127 -5.11 -14.80 -2.20
CA PRO A 127 -3.75 -15.18 -1.84
C PRO A 127 -3.13 -16.05 -2.93
N HIS A 128 -1.87 -15.80 -3.25
CA HIS A 128 -1.11 -16.63 -4.18
C HIS A 128 0.37 -16.56 -3.82
N ALA A 129 1.09 -17.67 -3.96
CA ALA A 129 2.51 -17.73 -3.66
C ALA A 129 3.19 -18.82 -4.49
N GLU A 130 3.86 -18.40 -5.57
CA GLU A 130 4.56 -19.31 -6.49
C GLU A 130 5.69 -18.58 -7.25
N GLY A 131 6.76 -19.30 -7.55
CA GLY A 131 7.83 -18.86 -8.44
C GLY A 131 8.77 -17.79 -7.87
N THR A 132 9.29 -16.96 -8.73
CA THR A 132 10.30 -15.93 -8.45
C THR A 132 9.69 -14.59 -8.06
N THR A 133 10.55 -13.59 -7.80
CA THR A 133 10.14 -12.22 -7.40
C THR A 133 10.53 -11.21 -8.48
N PRO A 134 9.82 -11.11 -9.61
CA PRO A 134 10.13 -10.17 -10.70
C PRO A 134 9.69 -8.73 -10.33
N MET A 135 10.29 -8.19 -9.27
CA MET A 135 9.94 -6.88 -8.72
C MET A 135 10.37 -5.74 -9.64
N TYR A 136 11.51 -5.88 -10.33
CA TYR A 136 12.00 -4.87 -11.27
C TYR A 136 11.05 -4.73 -12.46
N GLU A 137 10.65 -5.86 -13.06
CA GLU A 137 9.66 -5.87 -14.15
C GLU A 137 8.33 -5.24 -13.72
N ALA A 138 7.87 -5.56 -12.49
CA ALA A 138 6.67 -4.95 -11.92
C ALA A 138 6.81 -3.44 -11.73
N MET A 139 7.97 -2.96 -11.25
CA MET A 139 8.25 -1.52 -11.13
C MET A 139 8.30 -0.82 -12.48
N LEU A 140 8.87 -1.46 -13.53
CA LEU A 140 8.83 -0.93 -14.90
C LEU A 140 7.38 -0.75 -15.36
N ARG A 141 6.54 -1.76 -15.19
CA ARG A 141 5.12 -1.69 -15.54
C ARG A 141 4.41 -0.56 -14.81
N VAL A 142 4.63 -0.44 -13.51
CA VAL A 142 4.01 0.61 -12.68
C VAL A 142 4.50 2.00 -13.06
N ARG A 143 5.80 2.16 -13.35
CA ARG A 143 6.37 3.42 -13.85
C ARG A 143 5.60 3.91 -15.09
N ASP A 144 5.42 3.03 -16.06
CA ASP A 144 4.74 3.38 -17.31
C ASP A 144 3.26 3.72 -17.07
N MET A 145 2.58 2.95 -16.20
CA MET A 145 1.19 3.19 -15.84
C MET A 145 0.99 4.55 -15.14
N VAL A 146 1.84 4.89 -14.15
CA VAL A 146 1.68 6.16 -13.43
C VAL A 146 2.11 7.35 -14.27
N ALA A 147 3.11 7.19 -15.16
CA ALA A 147 3.48 8.22 -16.13
C ALA A 147 2.31 8.53 -17.08
N GLU A 148 1.73 7.50 -17.69
CA GLU A 148 0.54 7.66 -18.55
C GLU A 148 -0.62 8.32 -17.80
N TRP A 149 -0.85 7.95 -16.53
CA TRP A 149 -1.91 8.55 -15.72
C TRP A 149 -1.65 10.04 -15.46
N CYS A 150 -0.43 10.41 -15.09
CA CYS A 150 -0.04 11.81 -14.82
C CYS A 150 -0.06 12.69 -16.08
N ASP A 151 0.22 12.12 -17.26
CA ASP A 151 0.25 12.86 -18.53
C ASP A 151 -1.14 13.23 -19.05
N LYS A 152 -2.21 12.57 -18.57
CA LYS A 152 -3.59 12.91 -18.93
C LYS A 152 -3.93 14.32 -18.46
N MET A 153 -4.50 15.13 -19.35
CA MET A 153 -4.83 16.54 -19.04
C MET A 153 -5.69 16.71 -17.79
N GLU A 154 -6.65 15.82 -17.60
CA GLU A 154 -7.56 15.82 -16.46
C GLU A 154 -6.87 15.49 -15.12
N ASN A 155 -5.67 14.89 -15.15
CA ASN A 155 -4.95 14.46 -13.96
C ASN A 155 -3.78 15.37 -13.59
N ARG A 156 -3.39 16.31 -14.47
CA ARG A 156 -2.19 17.17 -14.27
C ARG A 156 -2.19 17.98 -12.98
N GLU A 157 -3.36 18.45 -12.56
CA GLU A 157 -3.53 19.24 -11.34
C GLU A 157 -3.94 18.39 -10.14
N SER A 158 -4.06 17.08 -10.32
CA SER A 158 -4.49 16.15 -9.29
C SER A 158 -3.40 15.91 -8.24
N PHE A 159 -3.80 15.46 -7.06
CA PHE A 159 -2.86 14.86 -6.10
C PHE A 159 -2.11 13.70 -6.78
N PRO A 160 -0.77 13.60 -6.62
CA PRO A 160 0.01 12.61 -7.34
C PRO A 160 -0.38 11.18 -6.95
N PRO A 161 -0.16 10.19 -7.84
CA PRO A 161 -0.39 8.80 -7.54
C PRO A 161 0.38 8.30 -6.32
N ILE A 162 -0.21 7.34 -5.62
CA ILE A 162 0.40 6.62 -4.51
C ILE A 162 0.61 5.18 -4.94
N VAL A 163 1.85 4.73 -4.94
CA VAL A 163 2.25 3.35 -5.23
C VAL A 163 2.61 2.67 -3.92
N ILE A 164 1.99 1.54 -3.62
CA ILE A 164 2.21 0.77 -2.39
C ILE A 164 2.69 -0.62 -2.81
N ASN A 165 3.95 -0.93 -2.56
CA ASN A 165 4.53 -2.24 -2.82
C ASN A 165 4.57 -3.06 -1.53
N ILE A 166 3.99 -4.25 -1.56
CA ILE A 166 3.93 -5.17 -0.40
C ILE A 166 4.72 -6.42 -0.74
N THR A 167 5.84 -6.64 -0.07
CA THR A 167 6.80 -7.73 -0.35
C THR A 167 7.40 -8.29 0.94
N ASP A 168 7.98 -9.46 0.86
CA ASP A 168 8.76 -10.04 1.96
C ASP A 168 10.28 -9.97 1.73
N GLY A 169 10.73 -9.38 0.60
CA GLY A 169 12.14 -9.40 0.40
C GLY A 169 12.73 -8.85 -0.89
N GLU A 170 13.65 -9.63 -1.42
CA GLU A 170 14.57 -9.21 -2.46
C GLU A 170 14.04 -9.55 -3.85
N PRO A 171 14.26 -8.67 -4.84
CA PRO A 171 13.98 -8.99 -6.23
C PRO A 171 14.85 -10.15 -6.70
N SER A 172 14.33 -10.97 -7.60
CA SER A 172 15.09 -12.04 -8.26
C SER A 172 15.58 -11.66 -9.66
N ASP A 173 15.15 -10.54 -10.18
CA ASP A 173 15.30 -10.09 -11.56
C ASP A 173 16.22 -8.86 -11.72
N CYS A 174 16.76 -8.35 -10.60
CA CYS A 174 17.71 -7.22 -10.63
C CYS A 174 18.60 -7.20 -9.39
N ASN A 175 19.64 -6.36 -9.41
CA ASN A 175 20.45 -6.01 -8.25
C ASN A 175 19.92 -4.75 -7.56
N ASP A 176 20.48 -4.43 -6.36
CA ASP A 176 20.04 -3.27 -5.55
C ASP A 176 20.10 -1.95 -6.33
N ARG A 177 21.15 -1.73 -7.14
CA ARG A 177 21.33 -0.50 -7.88
C ARG A 177 20.26 -0.33 -8.95
N GLU A 178 19.95 -1.40 -9.68
CA GLU A 178 18.90 -1.40 -10.70
C GLU A 178 17.54 -1.17 -10.04
N LEU A 179 17.27 -1.79 -8.89
CA LEU A 179 16.05 -1.55 -8.13
C LEU A 179 15.94 -0.08 -7.67
N LEU A 180 17.00 0.48 -7.12
CA LEU A 180 17.04 1.90 -6.69
C LEU A 180 16.81 2.85 -7.87
N ASP A 181 17.43 2.57 -9.03
CA ASP A 181 17.27 3.37 -10.24
C ASP A 181 15.83 3.37 -10.74
N ILE A 182 15.16 2.21 -10.83
CA ILE A 182 13.76 2.16 -11.28
C ILE A 182 12.81 2.80 -10.26
N CYS A 183 13.01 2.57 -8.96
CA CYS A 183 12.23 3.24 -7.92
C CYS A 183 12.42 4.76 -7.94
N SER A 184 13.63 5.25 -8.24
CA SER A 184 13.90 6.67 -8.43
C SER A 184 13.14 7.23 -9.63
N GLN A 185 13.05 6.49 -10.74
CA GLN A 185 12.26 6.89 -11.91
C GLN A 185 10.77 6.99 -11.54
N VAL A 186 10.21 6.01 -10.83
CA VAL A 186 8.81 6.07 -10.35
C VAL A 186 8.57 7.31 -9.50
N ARG A 187 9.44 7.57 -8.52
CA ARG A 187 9.36 8.75 -7.63
C ARG A 187 9.62 10.08 -8.35
N GLY A 188 10.23 10.05 -9.52
CA GLY A 188 10.49 11.23 -10.34
C GLY A 188 9.29 11.67 -11.19
N ILE A 189 8.31 10.80 -11.39
CA ILE A 189 7.06 11.13 -12.08
C ILE A 189 6.24 12.08 -11.19
N SER A 190 5.55 13.05 -11.78
CA SER A 190 4.84 14.07 -11.00
C SER A 190 3.58 14.56 -11.68
N THR A 191 2.66 15.05 -10.86
CA THR A 191 1.64 16.03 -11.25
C THR A 191 2.13 17.41 -10.88
N GLN A 192 1.32 18.47 -11.13
CA GLN A 192 1.65 19.83 -10.67
C GLN A 192 1.68 19.95 -9.15
N ASP A 193 0.97 19.07 -8.42
CA ASP A 193 0.90 19.11 -6.95
C ASP A 193 2.08 18.40 -6.27
N GLY A 194 2.75 17.47 -6.93
CA GLY A 194 3.91 16.78 -6.36
C GLY A 194 4.31 15.52 -7.10
N ASN A 195 5.33 14.87 -6.60
CA ASN A 195 5.87 13.64 -7.15
C ASN A 195 5.04 12.43 -6.68
N VAL A 196 5.06 11.35 -7.48
CA VAL A 196 4.51 10.06 -7.08
C VAL A 196 5.10 9.62 -5.74
N LEU A 197 4.24 9.18 -4.84
CA LEU A 197 4.64 8.61 -3.55
C LEU A 197 4.79 7.10 -3.71
N LEU A 198 6.01 6.59 -3.54
CA LEU A 198 6.33 5.16 -3.50
C LEU A 198 6.51 4.73 -2.04
N LEU A 199 5.62 3.87 -1.58
CA LEU A 199 5.60 3.31 -0.23
C LEU A 199 5.92 1.82 -0.29
N ASN A 200 6.88 1.34 0.50
CA ASN A 200 7.19 -0.07 0.60
C ASN A 200 6.75 -0.65 1.95
N ILE A 201 6.08 -1.78 1.90
CA ILE A 201 5.65 -2.54 3.08
C ILE A 201 6.41 -3.85 3.07
N HIS A 202 7.30 -4.00 4.04
CA HIS A 202 8.09 -5.21 4.21
C HIS A 202 7.44 -6.14 5.24
N ILE A 203 6.99 -7.31 4.78
CA ILE A 203 6.42 -8.34 5.64
C ILE A 203 7.53 -9.33 6.03
N THR A 204 7.80 -9.44 7.31
CA THR A 204 8.81 -10.37 7.83
C THR A 204 8.18 -11.42 8.72
N ALA A 205 8.82 -12.61 8.78
CA ALA A 205 8.44 -13.67 9.69
C ALA A 205 9.02 -13.50 11.11
N SER A 206 9.74 -12.41 11.39
CA SER A 206 10.39 -12.19 12.67
C SER A 206 9.39 -11.74 13.73
N ASP A 207 9.13 -12.60 14.71
CA ASP A 207 8.33 -12.26 15.90
C ASP A 207 9.09 -11.38 16.92
N THR A 208 10.40 -11.17 16.70
CA THR A 208 11.27 -10.45 17.66
C THR A 208 11.53 -9.01 17.28
N LEU A 209 11.25 -8.62 16.05
CA LEU A 209 11.47 -7.26 15.59
C LEU A 209 10.21 -6.40 15.82
N PRO A 210 10.37 -5.17 16.34
CA PRO A 210 9.23 -4.29 16.52
C PRO A 210 8.62 -3.90 15.16
N SER A 211 7.33 -3.57 15.20
CA SER A 211 6.69 -2.87 14.08
C SER A 211 7.24 -1.46 13.99
N VAL A 212 7.60 -1.04 12.78
CA VAL A 212 8.03 0.33 12.50
C VAL A 212 7.30 0.85 11.27
N VAL A 213 6.66 2.01 11.40
CA VAL A 213 6.04 2.73 10.30
C VAL A 213 6.69 4.09 10.15
N PHE A 214 6.89 4.52 8.92
CA PHE A 214 7.61 5.75 8.59
C PHE A 214 8.95 5.86 9.32
N PRO A 215 9.85 4.87 9.16
CA PRO A 215 11.12 4.86 9.89
C PRO A 215 11.95 6.11 9.61
N MET A 216 12.68 6.51 10.62
CA MET A 216 13.83 7.39 10.51
C MET A 216 15.09 6.57 10.18
N ALA A 217 16.17 7.23 9.78
CA ALA A 217 17.39 6.53 9.35
C ALA A 217 18.02 5.67 10.48
N ASP A 218 17.96 6.12 11.73
CA ASP A 218 18.48 5.40 12.89
C ASP A 218 17.66 4.14 13.23
N GLU A 219 16.35 4.17 13.02
CA GLU A 219 15.47 3.00 13.20
C GLU A 219 15.76 1.87 12.20
N LEU A 220 16.37 2.20 11.06
CA LEU A 220 16.76 1.23 10.01
C LEU A 220 18.12 0.59 10.26
N ILE A 221 18.91 1.06 11.22
CA ILE A 221 20.27 0.53 11.49
C ILE A 221 20.23 -0.95 11.88
N SER A 222 19.24 -1.36 12.66
CA SER A 222 19.04 -2.73 13.10
C SER A 222 18.22 -3.58 12.12
N ALA A 223 17.65 -2.96 11.07
CA ALA A 223 16.91 -3.65 10.05
C ALA A 223 17.84 -4.46 9.13
N GLY A 224 17.35 -5.57 8.60
CA GLY A 224 18.08 -6.38 7.63
C GLY A 224 18.38 -5.58 6.33
N ARG A 225 19.28 -6.15 5.48
CA ARG A 225 19.68 -5.51 4.22
C ARG A 225 18.46 -5.19 3.34
N SER A 226 17.56 -6.15 3.14
CA SER A 226 16.36 -5.97 2.30
C SER A 226 15.49 -4.82 2.78
N ALA A 227 15.28 -4.68 4.10
CA ALA A 227 14.50 -3.59 4.67
C ALA A 227 15.18 -2.22 4.41
N ARG A 228 16.51 -2.13 4.51
CA ARG A 228 17.24 -0.88 4.20
C ARG A 228 17.12 -0.51 2.72
N VAL A 229 17.31 -1.48 1.82
CA VAL A 229 17.16 -1.25 0.37
C VAL A 229 15.74 -0.79 0.04
N LEU A 230 14.72 -1.42 0.61
CA LEU A 230 13.33 -1.01 0.41
C LEU A 230 13.05 0.39 0.98
N ALA A 231 13.67 0.77 2.11
CA ALA A 231 13.57 2.13 2.64
C ALA A 231 14.17 3.15 1.67
N GLU A 232 15.35 2.88 1.11
CA GLU A 232 15.99 3.74 0.10
C GLU A 232 15.19 3.81 -1.20
N CYS A 233 14.50 2.74 -1.58
CA CYS A 233 13.52 2.73 -2.67
C CYS A 233 12.30 3.60 -2.41
N SER A 234 11.92 3.77 -1.14
CA SER A 234 10.71 4.50 -0.74
C SER A 234 10.85 6.01 -0.90
N SER A 235 9.73 6.70 -1.03
CA SER A 235 9.70 8.16 -0.97
C SER A 235 10.10 8.64 0.42
N ILE A 236 10.87 9.73 0.49
CA ILE A 236 10.91 10.54 1.70
C ILE A 236 9.55 11.24 1.80
N MET A 237 8.92 11.10 2.94
CA MET A 237 7.58 11.68 3.14
C MET A 237 7.65 13.21 3.10
N PRO A 238 6.79 13.85 2.29
CA PRO A 238 6.73 15.30 2.21
C PRO A 238 6.37 15.97 3.54
N ASP A 239 6.85 17.20 3.75
CA ASP A 239 6.56 17.98 4.95
C ASP A 239 5.07 18.16 5.24
N ALA A 240 4.23 18.15 4.20
CA ALA A 240 2.77 18.18 4.33
C ALA A 240 2.21 17.04 5.21
N PHE A 241 2.95 15.94 5.38
CA PHE A 241 2.56 14.80 6.19
C PHE A 241 3.30 14.71 7.52
N ALA A 242 4.29 15.59 7.76
CA ALA A 242 5.18 15.49 8.92
C ALA A 242 4.42 15.54 10.26
N GLU A 243 3.44 16.43 10.41
CA GLU A 243 2.61 16.54 11.61
C GLU A 243 1.84 15.24 11.87
N ALA A 244 1.23 14.69 10.82
CA ALA A 244 0.46 13.47 10.91
C ALA A 244 1.31 12.24 11.26
N ILE A 245 2.52 12.18 10.72
CA ILE A 245 3.48 11.12 11.03
C ILE A 245 4.00 11.30 12.47
N HIS A 246 4.26 12.53 12.89
CA HIS A 246 4.66 12.83 14.25
C HIS A 246 3.60 12.41 15.28
N ASP A 247 2.33 12.72 15.00
CA ASP A 247 1.20 12.30 15.85
C ASP A 247 1.10 10.78 15.97
N LEU A 248 1.39 10.06 14.86
CA LEU A 248 1.37 8.59 14.84
C LEU A 248 2.56 7.98 15.62
N LYS A 249 3.76 8.55 15.46
CA LYS A 249 5.00 8.03 16.06
C LYS A 249 5.21 8.47 17.51
N GLY A 250 4.65 9.61 17.90
CA GLY A 250 4.80 10.19 19.22
C GLY A 250 6.03 11.07 19.39
N ALA A 251 6.26 11.50 20.62
CA ALA A 251 7.33 12.42 20.98
C ALA A 251 8.73 11.85 20.66
N GLY A 252 9.57 12.67 20.02
CA GLY A 252 10.94 12.31 19.62
C GLY A 252 11.09 11.93 18.16
N ALA A 253 10.02 11.76 17.41
CA ALA A 253 10.08 11.53 15.97
C ALA A 253 10.45 12.83 15.23
N VAL A 254 11.50 12.78 14.42
CA VAL A 254 12.02 13.93 13.66
C VAL A 254 12.23 13.54 12.19
N PRO A 255 11.73 14.32 11.22
CA PRO A 255 11.97 14.04 9.79
C PRO A 255 13.47 14.08 9.46
N PRO A 256 13.92 13.43 8.36
CA PRO A 256 13.08 12.82 7.32
C PRO A 256 12.54 11.45 7.68
N TYR A 257 11.32 11.17 7.22
CA TYR A 257 10.66 9.89 7.36
C TYR A 257 10.64 9.15 6.03
N TYR A 258 10.98 7.85 6.03
CA TYR A 258 10.83 7.02 4.83
C TYR A 258 9.38 6.54 4.70
N GLY A 259 8.85 6.53 3.49
CA GLY A 259 7.54 5.97 3.16
C GLY A 259 7.55 4.45 3.22
N MET A 260 7.79 3.91 4.40
CA MET A 260 7.96 2.47 4.60
C MET A 260 7.20 1.99 5.83
N GLY A 261 6.69 0.75 5.74
CA GLY A 261 6.25 -0.05 6.88
C GLY A 261 7.10 -1.31 6.99
N TYR A 262 7.61 -1.60 8.17
CA TYR A 262 8.38 -2.79 8.45
C TYR A 262 7.71 -3.57 9.56
N ASN A 263 7.40 -4.85 9.32
CA ASN A 263 6.67 -5.70 10.27
C ASN A 263 5.37 -5.06 10.81
N ALA A 264 4.75 -4.20 10.00
CA ALA A 264 3.63 -3.39 10.41
C ALA A 264 2.31 -4.18 10.42
N THR A 265 1.45 -3.87 11.38
CA THR A 265 0.09 -4.41 11.45
C THR A 265 -0.82 -3.80 10.39
N VAL A 266 -1.97 -4.43 10.10
CA VAL A 266 -2.97 -3.86 9.16
C VAL A 266 -3.41 -2.46 9.58
N ALA A 267 -3.61 -2.22 10.87
CA ALA A 267 -4.03 -0.92 11.37
C ALA A 267 -2.97 0.17 11.10
N GLU A 268 -1.69 -0.17 11.29
CA GLU A 268 -0.56 0.71 10.97
C GLU A 268 -0.44 0.94 9.46
N LEU A 269 -0.66 -0.09 8.65
CA LEU A 269 -0.66 0.01 7.19
C LEU A 269 -1.81 0.89 6.68
N LEU A 270 -3.00 0.76 7.26
CA LEU A 270 -4.13 1.64 6.98
C LEU A 270 -3.81 3.08 7.38
N SER A 271 -3.04 3.32 8.46
CA SER A 271 -2.63 4.66 8.85
C SER A 271 -1.66 5.29 7.85
N ILE A 272 -0.82 4.51 7.17
CA ILE A 272 0.03 4.98 6.06
C ILE A 272 -0.82 5.57 4.94
N ILE A 273 -1.90 4.89 4.56
CA ILE A 273 -2.83 5.39 3.54
C ILE A 273 -3.62 6.59 4.05
N ASN A 274 -4.03 6.56 5.32
CA ASN A 274 -4.73 7.67 5.95
C ASN A 274 -3.91 8.95 5.91
N ILE A 275 -2.62 8.86 6.14
CA ILE A 275 -1.71 9.99 6.05
C ILE A 275 -1.60 10.47 4.60
N GLY A 276 -1.39 9.56 3.64
CA GLY A 276 -1.31 9.91 2.21
C GLY A 276 -2.61 10.48 1.60
N SER A 277 -3.77 10.27 2.25
CA SER A 277 -5.08 10.71 1.75
C SER A 277 -5.75 11.78 2.63
N ARG A 278 -5.06 12.41 3.58
CA ARG A 278 -5.63 13.39 4.54
C ARG A 278 -6.24 14.63 3.92
N SER A 279 -5.96 14.94 2.65
CA SER A 279 -6.64 16.04 1.97
C SER A 279 -8.18 15.90 1.88
N ILE A 280 -8.73 14.70 2.19
CA ILE A 280 -10.17 14.42 2.13
C ILE A 280 -10.89 14.76 3.44
N THR A 281 -10.20 14.85 4.57
CA THR A 281 -10.83 14.85 5.91
C THR A 281 -11.12 16.26 6.45
N ARG A 282 -10.80 17.34 5.73
CA ARG A 282 -11.10 18.72 6.18
C ARG A 282 -12.53 19.22 5.89
N MET A 283 -13.41 18.37 5.37
CA MET A 283 -14.82 18.68 5.14
C MET A 283 -15.72 17.60 5.75
N ALA A 284 -15.86 17.60 7.06
CA ALA A 284 -16.98 17.01 7.79
C ALA A 284 -17.51 18.03 8.79
#